data_0ba2286ea9d41129259eb0c4d3fa338c
#
_entry.id   0ba2286ea9d41129259eb0c4d3fa338c
#
_cell.length_a   1.000
_cell.length_b   1.000
_cell.length_c   1.000
_cell.angle_alpha   90.00
_cell.angle_beta   90.00
_cell.angle_gamma   90.00
#
_symmetry.space_group_name_H-M   'P 1'
#
loop_
_entity.id
_entity.type
_entity.pdbx_description
1 polymer ?
#
loop_
_entity_poly.entity_id
_entity_poly.type
_entity_poly.pdbx_seq_one_letter_code
_entity_poly.pdbx_strand_id
1 'polypeptide(L)' 'MLPAPDYQKVRLQELTSQRKPLAARFESNPNDTHLALELKIIDDQISECNQQIHRDRRKLK' A
#
# COMPACT_ATOMS: atom_id res chain seq x y z
N MET A 1 -4.42 10.04 23.17
CA MET A 1 -4.72 9.19 22.17
C MET A 1 -3.72 9.14 21.06
N LEU A 2 -3.88 8.24 20.16
CA LEU A 2 -2.83 7.90 19.27
C LEU A 2 -2.62 8.84 18.14
N PRO A 3 -1.40 9.14 17.82
CA PRO A 3 -1.08 10.01 16.71
C PRO A 3 -1.35 9.33 15.37
N ALA A 4 -1.86 10.11 14.47
CA ALA A 4 -2.19 9.66 13.16
C ALA A 4 -0.99 9.14 12.37
N PRO A 5 0.21 9.71 12.50
CA PRO A 5 1.35 9.25 11.70
C PRO A 5 1.67 7.77 11.91
N ASP A 6 1.53 7.29 13.15
CA ASP A 6 1.81 5.89 13.40
C ASP A 6 0.79 4.99 12.72
N TYR A 7 -0.46 5.43 12.70
CA TYR A 7 -1.51 4.68 12.06
C TYR A 7 -1.22 4.51 10.55
N GLN A 8 -0.77 5.59 9.92
CA GLN A 8 -0.48 5.53 8.49
C GLN A 8 0.68 4.59 8.19
N LYS A 9 1.70 4.61 9.04
CA LYS A 9 2.84 3.72 8.83
C LYS A 9 2.46 2.27 8.99
N VAL A 10 1.64 1.97 9.98
CA VAL A 10 1.18 0.60 10.20
C VAL A 10 0.36 0.14 9.00
N ARG A 11 -0.52 1.00 8.51
CA ARG A 11 -1.32 0.65 7.35
C ARG A 11 -0.45 0.39 6.13
N LEU A 12 0.58 1.20 5.94
CA LEU A 12 1.49 1.02 4.83
C LEU A 12 2.21 -0.32 4.92
N GLN A 13 2.63 -0.70 6.11
CA GLN A 13 3.28 -1.98 6.29
C GLN A 13 2.34 -3.15 6.00
N GLU A 14 1.10 -3.03 6.43
CA GLU A 14 0.12 -4.08 6.16
C GLU A 14 -0.12 -4.23 4.68
N LEU A 15 -0.28 -3.12 3.99
CA LEU A 15 -0.50 -3.17 2.55
C LEU A 15 0.69 -3.77 1.83
N THR A 16 1.89 -3.40 2.23
CA THR A 16 3.10 -3.95 1.63
C THR A 16 3.19 -5.45 1.87
N SER A 17 2.83 -5.89 3.07
CA SER A 17 2.84 -7.31 3.39
C SER A 17 1.84 -8.08 2.54
N GLN A 18 0.66 -7.50 2.33
CA GLN A 18 -0.36 -8.15 1.52
C GLN A 18 0.05 -8.21 0.06
N ARG A 19 0.83 -7.23 -0.38
CA ARG A 19 1.26 -7.19 -1.76
C ARG A 19 2.23 -8.31 -2.11
N LYS A 20 3.06 -8.70 -1.15
CA LYS A 20 4.10 -9.71 -1.43
C LYS A 20 3.56 -11.02 -1.96
N PRO A 21 2.60 -11.67 -1.28
CA PRO A 21 2.08 -12.94 -1.82
C PRO A 21 1.33 -12.76 -3.14
N LEU A 22 0.66 -11.63 -3.31
CA LEU A 22 -0.03 -11.39 -4.55
C LEU A 22 0.94 -11.20 -5.71
N ALA A 23 2.02 -10.49 -5.47
CA ALA A 23 3.03 -10.30 -6.50
C ALA A 23 3.69 -11.61 -6.89
N ALA A 24 3.95 -12.46 -5.90
CA ALA A 24 4.55 -13.76 -6.19
C ALA A 24 3.59 -14.61 -7.02
N ARG A 25 2.31 -14.59 -6.69
CA ARG A 25 1.32 -15.33 -7.47
C ARG A 25 1.23 -14.80 -8.89
N PHE A 26 1.27 -13.48 -9.02
CA PHE A 26 1.17 -12.88 -10.34
C PHE A 26 2.37 -13.25 -11.21
N GLU A 27 3.55 -13.35 -10.62
CA GLU A 27 4.73 -13.76 -11.36
C GLU A 27 4.56 -15.18 -11.89
N SER A 28 3.94 -16.03 -11.10
CA SER A 28 3.67 -17.40 -11.54
C SER A 28 2.55 -17.46 -12.60
N ASN A 29 1.60 -16.55 -12.51
CA ASN A 29 0.46 -16.53 -13.41
C ASN A 29 0.26 -15.13 -13.98
N PRO A 30 1.12 -14.70 -14.90
CA PRO A 30 1.01 -13.33 -15.41
C PRO A 30 -0.26 -13.08 -16.23
N ASN A 31 -0.94 -14.13 -16.64
CA ASN A 31 -2.17 -13.98 -17.40
C ASN A 31 -3.41 -13.85 -16.53
N ASP A 32 -3.23 -13.93 -15.22
CA ASP A 32 -4.37 -13.85 -14.31
C ASP A 32 -4.77 -12.39 -14.12
N THR A 33 -5.83 -11.99 -14.79
CA THR A 33 -6.29 -10.60 -14.71
C THR A 33 -6.81 -10.26 -13.33
N HIS A 34 -7.33 -11.25 -12.62
CA HIS A 34 -7.83 -11.03 -11.27
C HIS A 34 -6.70 -10.59 -10.33
N LEU A 35 -5.58 -11.30 -10.42
CA LEU A 35 -4.42 -10.94 -9.61
C LEU A 35 -3.86 -9.58 -9.99
N ALA A 36 -3.83 -9.30 -11.29
CA ALA A 36 -3.34 -8.00 -11.75
C ALA A 36 -4.20 -6.88 -11.19
N LEU A 37 -5.51 -7.09 -11.16
CA LEU A 37 -6.42 -6.08 -10.64
C LEU A 37 -6.22 -5.87 -9.15
N GLU A 38 -6.08 -6.96 -8.40
CA GLU A 38 -5.85 -6.85 -6.96
C GLU A 38 -4.54 -6.14 -6.66
N LEU A 39 -3.50 -6.45 -7.41
CA LEU A 39 -2.23 -5.77 -7.23
C LEU A 39 -2.36 -4.28 -7.49
N LYS A 40 -3.09 -3.92 -8.52
CA LYS A 40 -3.28 -2.52 -8.84
C LYS A 40 -4.00 -1.80 -7.73
N ILE A 41 -5.02 -2.41 -7.16
CA ILE A 41 -5.77 -1.80 -6.07
C ILE A 41 -4.86 -1.59 -4.86
N ILE A 42 -4.06 -2.59 -4.52
CA ILE A 42 -3.16 -2.46 -3.39
C ILE A 42 -2.09 -1.41 -3.66
N ASP A 43 -1.55 -1.39 -4.87
CA ASP A 43 -0.57 -0.38 -5.23
C ASP A 43 -1.14 1.03 -5.11
N ASP A 44 -2.39 1.21 -5.54
CA ASP A 44 -3.05 2.49 -5.40
C ASP A 44 -3.17 2.89 -3.94
N GLN A 45 -3.55 1.95 -3.09
CA GLN A 45 -3.69 2.22 -1.67
C GLN A 45 -2.35 2.56 -1.03
N ILE A 46 -1.30 1.86 -1.44
CA ILE A 46 0.04 2.16 -0.94
C ILE A 46 0.45 3.56 -1.35
N SER A 47 0.18 3.92 -2.58
CA SER A 47 0.51 5.24 -3.09
C SER A 47 -0.22 6.32 -2.32
N GLU A 48 -1.51 6.11 -2.07
CA GLU A 48 -2.29 7.06 -1.29
C GLU A 48 -1.73 7.21 0.12
N CYS A 49 -1.37 6.10 0.72
CA CYS A 49 -0.82 6.13 2.07
C CYS A 49 0.47 6.94 2.12
N ASN A 50 1.33 6.73 1.13
CA ASN A 50 2.57 7.49 1.03
C ASN A 50 2.31 8.98 0.86
N GLN A 51 1.34 9.32 0.03
CA GLN A 51 0.99 10.71 -0.17
C GLN A 51 0.51 11.37 1.11
N GLN A 52 -0.29 10.63 1.88
CA GLN A 52 -0.78 11.15 3.16
C GLN A 52 0.37 11.42 4.11
N ILE A 53 1.31 10.51 4.18
CA ILE A 53 2.46 10.67 5.06
C ILE A 53 3.26 11.89 4.65
N HIS A 54 3.49 12.09 3.36
CA HIS A 54 4.23 13.25 2.88
C HIS A 54 3.48 14.54 3.12
N ARG A 55 2.17 14.52 2.98
CA ARG A 55 1.36 15.71 3.24
C ARG A 55 1.46 16.13 4.69
N ASP A 56 1.39 15.16 5.58
CA ASP A 56 1.47 15.45 7.00
C ASP A 56 2.80 16.10 7.33
N ARG A 57 3.88 15.64 6.72
CA ARG A 57 5.17 16.23 6.92
C ARG A 57 5.22 17.69 6.48
N ARG A 58 4.60 17.97 5.33
CA ARG A 58 4.58 19.33 4.83
C ARG A 58 3.81 20.26 5.76
N LYS A 59 2.73 19.76 6.29
CA LYS A 59 1.91 20.58 7.18
C LYS A 59 2.64 20.95 8.44
N LEU A 60 3.52 20.12 8.88
CA LEU A 60 4.26 20.38 10.11
C LEU A 60 5.26 21.52 9.96
N LYS A 61 5.55 21.90 8.77
CA LYS A 61 6.38 23.07 8.58
C LYS A 61 5.57 24.33 8.83
#